data_a5bc9ba22eee9a58d7608f4585f41a50
#
_entry.id   a5bc9ba22eee9a58d7608f4585f41a50
#
_cell.length_a   1.000
_cell.length_b   1.000
_cell.length_c   1.000
_cell.angle_alpha   90.00
_cell.angle_beta   90.00
_cell.angle_gamma   90.00
#
_symmetry.space_group_name_H-M   'P 1'
#
loop_
_entity.id
_entity.type
_entity.pdbx_description
1 polymer ?
#
loop_
_entity_poly.entity_id
_entity_poly.type
_entity_poly.pdbx_seq_one_letter_code
_entity_poly.pdbx_strand_id
1 'polypeptide(L)'
;MAVIEIDKDNLDEYMHYKDLIVVFSSKTCGACKRIRPHLWELDEKYQVIILDVEKLIRSSKFIPGGVQHYPTIGYFHNGYFVKQLSQLNIINKNIE
;
A
#
# COMPACT_ATOMS: atom_id res chain seq x y z
N MET A 1 -15.43 5.63 -0.01
CA MET A 1 -14.25 4.77 0.16
C MET A 1 -13.33 5.36 1.22
N ALA A 2 -12.68 4.54 2.00
CA ALA A 2 -11.81 5.00 3.05
C ALA A 2 -10.38 4.54 2.82
N VAL A 3 -9.43 5.41 3.19
CA VAL A 3 -8.04 5.00 3.34
C VAL A 3 -7.88 4.57 4.79
N ILE A 4 -7.44 3.35 5.00
CA ILE A 4 -7.24 2.80 6.34
C ILE A 4 -5.77 2.87 6.67
N GLU A 5 -5.43 3.46 7.81
CA GLU A 5 -4.05 3.51 8.30
C GLU A 5 -3.90 2.52 9.43
N ILE A 6 -2.91 1.64 9.33
CA ILE A 6 -2.64 0.65 10.37
C ILE A 6 -1.21 0.79 10.86
N ASP A 7 -1.02 0.55 12.14
CA ASP A 7 0.29 0.63 12.80
C ASP A 7 0.72 -0.70 13.42
N LYS A 8 0.01 -1.77 13.06
CA LYS A 8 0.31 -3.12 13.52
C LYS A 8 0.67 -4.00 12.34
N ASP A 9 1.49 -5.01 12.58
CA ASP A 9 1.96 -5.93 11.56
C ASP A 9 0.90 -7.01 11.30
N ASN A 10 -0.29 -6.59 10.88
CA ASN A 10 -1.46 -7.46 10.71
C ASN A 10 -2.15 -7.26 9.36
N LEU A 11 -1.38 -7.05 8.31
CA LEU A 11 -1.94 -6.84 6.97
C LEU A 11 -2.82 -8.00 6.53
N ASP A 12 -2.53 -9.21 6.99
CA ASP A 12 -3.32 -10.39 6.65
C ASP A 12 -4.81 -10.25 6.96
N GLU A 13 -5.16 -9.41 7.95
CA GLU A 13 -6.56 -9.18 8.30
C GLU A 13 -7.31 -8.33 7.27
N TYR A 14 -6.58 -7.70 6.34
CA TYR A 14 -7.15 -6.79 5.35
C TYR A 14 -7.10 -7.34 3.92
N MET A 15 -6.61 -8.57 3.74
CA MET A 15 -6.39 -9.13 2.40
C MET A 15 -7.68 -9.61 1.72
N HIS A 16 -8.82 -9.46 2.37
CA HIS A 16 -10.11 -9.88 1.81
C HIS A 16 -10.72 -8.90 0.80
N TYR A 17 -10.18 -7.69 0.69
CA TYR A 17 -10.68 -6.72 -0.27
C TYR A 17 -10.37 -7.15 -1.70
N LYS A 18 -11.33 -6.90 -2.61
CA LYS A 18 -11.20 -7.33 -4.00
C LYS A 18 -10.05 -6.62 -4.72
N ASP A 19 -10.01 -5.30 -4.64
CA ASP A 19 -8.95 -4.49 -5.24
C ASP A 19 -8.29 -3.69 -4.12
N LEU A 20 -7.08 -4.09 -3.75
CA LEU A 20 -6.38 -3.57 -2.59
C LEU A 20 -5.05 -2.94 -2.99
N ILE A 21 -4.83 -1.71 -2.55
CA ILE A 21 -3.55 -1.04 -2.69
C ILE A 21 -2.94 -0.91 -1.29
N VAL A 22 -1.75 -1.47 -1.11
CA VAL A 22 -1.05 -1.42 0.17
C VAL A 22 0.18 -0.54 0.02
N VAL A 23 0.28 0.46 0.87
CA VAL A 23 1.43 1.38 0.90
C VAL A 23 2.21 1.12 2.17
N PHE A 24 3.41 0.56 2.02
CA PHE A 24 4.33 0.39 3.13
C PHE A 24 5.08 1.71 3.30
N SER A 25 4.88 2.37 4.43
CA SER A 25 5.31 3.73 4.68
C SER A 25 6.18 3.81 5.92
N SER A 26 6.97 4.88 5.99
CA SER A 26 7.79 5.16 7.16
C SER A 26 7.53 6.61 7.59
N LYS A 27 7.62 6.88 8.88
CA LYS A 27 7.39 8.22 9.43
C LYS A 27 8.39 9.25 8.94
N THR A 28 9.58 8.81 8.54
CA THR A 28 10.65 9.69 8.08
C THR A 28 10.75 9.78 6.56
N CYS A 29 9.86 9.13 5.85
CA CYS A 29 9.90 9.04 4.39
C CYS A 29 9.21 10.26 3.75
N GLY A 30 9.99 11.13 3.11
CA GLY A 30 9.46 12.30 2.42
C GLY A 30 8.58 11.94 1.23
N ALA A 31 8.98 10.91 0.46
CA ALA A 31 8.21 10.45 -0.69
C ALA A 31 6.85 9.90 -0.27
N CYS A 32 6.79 9.21 0.88
CA CYS A 32 5.52 8.73 1.43
C CYS A 32 4.56 9.88 1.71
N LYS A 33 5.09 10.97 2.28
CA LYS A 33 4.28 12.16 2.56
C LYS A 33 3.78 12.81 1.28
N ARG A 34 4.57 12.79 0.21
CA ARG A 34 4.18 13.39 -1.07
C ARG A 34 3.04 12.65 -1.74
N ILE A 35 3.01 11.33 -1.66
CA ILE A 35 1.94 10.55 -2.30
C ILE A 35 0.66 10.46 -1.47
N ARG A 36 0.71 10.74 -0.17
CA ARG A 36 -0.46 10.61 0.71
C ARG A 36 -1.71 11.30 0.18
N PRO A 37 -1.66 12.60 -0.20
CA PRO A 37 -2.87 13.25 -0.70
C PRO A 37 -3.48 12.56 -1.92
N HIS A 38 -2.63 12.00 -2.77
CA HIS A 38 -3.08 11.34 -3.99
C HIS A 38 -3.76 10.00 -3.73
N LEU A 39 -3.51 9.39 -2.58
CA LEU A 39 -4.16 8.12 -2.23
C LEU A 39 -5.66 8.30 -2.03
N TRP A 40 -6.07 9.44 -1.48
CA TRP A 40 -7.50 9.75 -1.30
C TRP A 40 -8.21 10.09 -2.60
N GLU A 41 -7.45 10.36 -3.66
CA GLU A 41 -7.98 10.71 -4.98
C GLU A 41 -8.23 9.49 -5.87
N LEU A 42 -7.79 8.31 -5.44
CA LEU A 42 -7.95 7.09 -6.23
C LEU A 42 -9.41 6.68 -6.34
N ASP A 43 -9.73 5.92 -7.39
CA ASP A 43 -11.07 5.41 -7.64
C ASP A 43 -11.57 4.62 -6.43
N GLU A 44 -12.86 4.76 -6.11
CA GLU A 44 -13.46 4.12 -4.95
C GLU A 44 -13.43 2.60 -4.99
N LYS A 45 -13.21 2.00 -6.15
CA LYS A 45 -13.10 0.56 -6.24
C LYS A 45 -11.87 0.03 -5.50
N TYR A 46 -10.85 0.87 -5.30
CA TYR A 46 -9.64 0.47 -4.60
C TYR A 46 -9.77 0.75 -3.11
N GLN A 47 -9.55 -0.27 -2.28
CA GLN A 47 -9.33 -0.07 -0.87
C GLN A 47 -7.85 0.21 -0.67
N VAL A 48 -7.51 1.30 0.00
CA VAL A 48 -6.12 1.68 0.27
C VAL A 48 -5.82 1.42 1.74
N ILE A 49 -4.72 0.71 1.98
CA ILE A 49 -4.18 0.49 3.32
C ILE A 49 -2.80 1.15 3.38
N ILE A 50 -2.61 2.03 4.35
CA ILE A 50 -1.30 2.60 4.64
C ILE A 50 -0.76 1.91 5.88
N LEU A 51 0.36 1.24 5.73
CA LEU A 51 0.98 0.48 6.79
C LEU A 51 2.23 1.21 7.25
N ASP A 52 2.16 1.83 8.42
CA ASP A 52 3.20 2.69 8.97
C ASP A 52 3.80 2.04 10.21
N VAL A 53 4.63 1.02 10.00
CA VAL A 53 5.33 0.32 11.07
C VAL A 53 6.80 0.17 10.73
N GLU A 54 7.63 0.21 11.75
CA GLU A 54 9.08 0.09 11.58
C GLU A 54 9.55 -1.34 11.35
N LYS A 55 8.83 -2.32 11.90
CA LYS A 55 9.17 -3.74 11.76
C LYS A 55 8.03 -4.48 11.09
N LEU A 56 8.23 -4.87 9.84
CA LEU A 56 7.21 -5.49 8.99
C LEU A 56 7.54 -6.97 8.73
N ILE A 57 7.85 -7.71 9.79
CA ILE A 57 8.29 -9.11 9.66
C ILE A 57 7.21 -9.94 8.97
N ARG A 58 5.97 -9.72 9.38
CA ARG A 58 4.86 -10.54 8.93
C ARG A 58 4.23 -10.02 7.64
N SER A 59 3.95 -8.72 7.60
CA SER A 59 3.23 -8.12 6.47
C SER A 59 4.11 -8.00 5.22
N SER A 60 5.42 -7.88 5.37
CA SER A 60 6.33 -7.75 4.22
C SER A 60 6.34 -9.00 3.34
N LYS A 61 5.92 -10.15 3.85
CA LYS A 61 5.88 -11.38 3.06
C LYS A 61 4.90 -11.32 1.88
N PHE A 62 3.94 -10.41 1.92
CA PHE A 62 2.98 -10.27 0.83
C PHE A 62 3.59 -9.62 -0.41
N ILE A 63 4.75 -8.98 -0.26
CA ILE A 63 5.47 -8.35 -1.37
C ILE A 63 6.58 -9.30 -1.82
N PRO A 64 6.60 -9.73 -3.09
CA PRO A 64 7.70 -10.55 -3.60
C PRO A 64 9.04 -9.82 -3.43
N GLY A 65 10.01 -10.50 -2.80
CA GLY A 65 11.30 -9.88 -2.47
C GLY A 65 11.29 -9.07 -1.19
N GLY A 66 10.13 -8.89 -0.55
CA GLY A 66 10.00 -8.14 0.69
C GLY A 66 10.00 -6.64 0.50
N VAL A 67 9.93 -5.91 1.61
CA VAL A 67 9.95 -4.44 1.63
C VAL A 67 11.38 -3.99 1.89
N GLN A 68 12.01 -3.39 0.88
CA GLN A 68 13.42 -2.98 0.96
C GLN A 68 13.59 -1.46 0.97
N HIS A 69 12.54 -0.70 0.67
CA HIS A 69 12.58 0.76 0.67
C HIS A 69 11.18 1.30 0.93
N TYR A 70 11.08 2.60 1.18
CA TYR A 70 9.80 3.26 1.39
C TYR A 70 9.65 4.43 0.41
N PRO A 71 8.46 4.63 -0.14
CA PRO A 71 7.31 3.74 -0.02
C PRO A 71 7.47 2.49 -0.90
N THR A 72 6.94 1.37 -0.44
CA THR A 72 6.74 0.20 -1.29
C THR A 72 5.24 0.04 -1.45
N ILE A 73 4.76 0.02 -2.68
CA ILE A 73 3.34 0.04 -2.99
C ILE A 73 2.98 -1.21 -3.78
N GLY A 74 2.05 -1.99 -3.26
CA GLY A 74 1.60 -3.22 -3.92
C GLY A 74 0.14 -3.14 -4.30
N TYR A 75 -0.20 -3.66 -5.48
CA TYR A 75 -1.58 -3.85 -5.90
C TYR A 75 -1.94 -5.32 -5.82
N PHE A 76 -3.05 -5.61 -5.14
CA PHE A 76 -3.54 -6.98 -4.92
C PHE A 76 -4.95 -7.08 -5.48
N HIS A 77 -5.24 -8.20 -6.12
CA HIS A 77 -6.58 -8.50 -6.60
C HIS A 77 -7.01 -9.87 -6.05
N ASN A 78 -8.14 -9.90 -5.35
CA ASN A 78 -8.67 -11.10 -4.70
C ASN A 78 -7.63 -11.78 -3.78
N GLY A 79 -6.82 -10.96 -3.10
CA GLY A 79 -5.81 -11.46 -2.17
C GLY A 79 -4.48 -11.84 -2.82
N TYR A 80 -4.37 -11.74 -4.14
CA TYR A 80 -3.14 -12.10 -4.86
C TYR A 80 -2.38 -10.87 -5.32
N PHE A 81 -1.07 -10.90 -5.14
CA PHE A 81 -0.21 -9.82 -5.61
C PHE A 81 -0.24 -9.74 -7.14
N VAL A 82 -0.54 -8.55 -7.66
CA VAL A 82 -0.58 -8.32 -9.10
C VAL A 82 0.71 -7.65 -9.57
N LYS A 83 1.06 -6.52 -8.96
CA LYS A 83 2.27 -5.78 -9.33
C LYS A 83 2.64 -4.78 -8.26
N GLN A 84 3.90 -4.36 -8.30
CA GLN A 84 4.38 -3.25 -7.50
C GLN A 84 4.12 -1.95 -8.27
N LEU A 85 3.61 -0.95 -7.57
CA LEU A 85 3.31 0.34 -8.16
C LEU A 85 4.41 1.34 -7.84
N SER A 86 4.62 2.29 -8.76
CA SER A 86 5.52 3.41 -8.54
C SER A 86 4.77 4.59 -7.94
N GLN A 87 5.51 5.59 -7.46
CA GLN A 87 4.90 6.84 -7.01
C GLN A 87 4.11 7.50 -8.13
N LEU A 88 4.62 7.46 -9.37
CA LEU A 88 3.94 8.04 -10.53
C LEU A 88 2.63 7.33 -10.84
N ASN A 89 2.56 6.01 -10.63
CA ASN A 89 1.30 5.29 -10.79
C ASN A 89 0.21 5.88 -9.88
N ILE A 90 0.58 6.22 -8.65
CA ILE A 90 -0.36 6.80 -7.69
C ILE A 90 -0.75 8.21 -8.10
N ILE A 91 0.24 9.05 -8.41
CA ILE A 91 0.01 10.45 -8.77
C ILE A 91 -0.85 10.55 -10.03
N ASN A 92 -0.57 9.72 -11.03
CA ASN A 92 -1.28 9.72 -12.30
C ASN A 92 -2.53 8.85 -12.30
N LYS A 93 -2.84 8.20 -11.20
CA LYS A 93 -4.00 7.30 -11.05
C LYS A 93 -4.00 6.17 -12.08
N ASN A 94 -2.80 5.70 -12.41
CA ASN A 94 -2.60 4.64 -13.41
C ASN A 94 -2.22 3.34 -12.69
N ILE A 95 -3.23 2.63 -12.20
CA ILE A 95 -3.03 1.44 -11.36
C ILE A 95 -2.98 0.16 -12.20
N GLU A 96 -3.83 0.04 -13.20
CA GLU A 96 -3.97 -1.18 -14.02
C GLU A 96 -3.26 -1.13 -15.39
#